data_82bf8e831ade6766096cd31fc3d4c3ea
#
_entry.id   82bf8e831ade6766096cd31fc3d4c3ea
#
_cell.length_a   1.000
_cell.length_b   1.000
_cell.length_c   1.000
_cell.angle_alpha   90.00
_cell.angle_beta   90.00
_cell.angle_gamma   90.00
#
_symmetry.space_group_name_H-M   'P 1'
#
loop_
_entity.id
_entity.type
_entity.pdbx_description
1 polymer ?
#
loop_
_entity_poly.entity_id
_entity_poly.type
_entity_poly.pdbx_seq_one_letter_code
_entity_poly.pdbx_strand_id
1 'polypeptide(L)'
;ITLTGSKLWRWKYRFLGKEKLMAVGAYPDVSLAQARDKVDEARKQLATGSDPMAARKFEKIARRLAVEDTFAAVAKKWWESWKAARSDSHTVYVWRRLEADVFPAIGLRPVAEIEAPDLVAMMKAIEKRGALDIAKRALQTCSQIFRYAIAHGLAKRNPAVEIRPSDVLASRKKENYARLDSKELPELLRKIEVYNGSTVTRVAIKLMAMTFVRTSELIGARWEEFDLDGGRWDIPAA
;
A
#
# COMPACT_ATOMS: atom_id res chain seq x y z
N ILE A 1 -37.82 -25.55 16.08
CA ILE A 1 -37.37 -26.34 14.92
C ILE A 1 -37.81 -25.57 13.70
N THR A 2 -36.94 -25.41 12.70
CA THR A 2 -37.28 -24.81 11.41
C THR A 2 -37.97 -25.86 10.50
N LEU A 3 -38.58 -25.38 9.40
CA LEU A 3 -39.18 -26.29 8.36
C LEU A 3 -38.16 -27.25 7.76
N THR A 4 -36.84 -26.89 7.83
CA THR A 4 -35.71 -27.71 7.36
C THR A 4 -35.14 -28.65 8.43
N GLY A 5 -35.80 -28.78 9.62
CA GLY A 5 -35.38 -29.66 10.71
C GLY A 5 -34.28 -29.07 11.63
N SER A 6 -33.74 -27.90 11.33
CA SER A 6 -32.71 -27.28 12.16
C SER A 6 -33.28 -26.82 13.52
N LYS A 7 -32.53 -27.09 14.60
CA LYS A 7 -32.89 -26.68 15.97
C LYS A 7 -32.16 -25.39 16.30
N LEU A 8 -32.91 -24.29 16.52
CA LEU A 8 -32.36 -22.96 16.82
C LEU A 8 -32.70 -22.54 18.24
N TRP A 9 -31.71 -22.08 18.99
CA TRP A 9 -31.89 -21.41 20.26
C TRP A 9 -32.35 -19.99 19.99
N ARG A 10 -33.49 -19.59 20.58
CA ARG A 10 -34.06 -18.25 20.46
C ARG A 10 -34.47 -17.77 21.84
N TRP A 11 -34.17 -16.51 22.12
CA TRP A 11 -34.57 -15.85 23.34
C TRP A 11 -35.52 -14.70 23.04
N LYS A 12 -36.69 -14.75 23.70
CA LYS A 12 -37.73 -13.76 23.58
C LYS A 12 -37.66 -12.79 24.76
N TYR A 13 -37.64 -11.48 24.50
CA TYR A 13 -37.51 -10.45 25.50
C TYR A 13 -38.34 -9.22 25.15
N ARG A 14 -38.53 -8.30 26.08
CA ARG A 14 -39.18 -6.99 25.86
C ARG A 14 -38.19 -5.86 26.04
N PHE A 15 -38.23 -4.88 25.14
CA PHE A 15 -37.44 -3.66 25.23
C PHE A 15 -38.32 -2.47 24.83
N LEU A 16 -38.41 -1.45 25.71
CA LEU A 16 -39.28 -0.28 25.53
C LEU A 16 -40.73 -0.66 25.14
N GLY A 17 -41.30 -1.64 25.85
CA GLY A 17 -42.67 -2.12 25.62
C GLY A 17 -42.87 -3.03 24.41
N LYS A 18 -41.87 -3.14 23.50
CA LYS A 18 -41.92 -3.98 22.30
C LYS A 18 -41.29 -5.34 22.54
N GLU A 19 -41.96 -6.39 22.05
CA GLU A 19 -41.45 -7.74 22.07
C GLU A 19 -40.40 -7.95 20.96
N LYS A 20 -39.28 -8.57 21.31
CA LYS A 20 -38.17 -8.86 20.43
C LYS A 20 -37.69 -10.31 20.58
N LEU A 21 -37.14 -10.88 19.51
CA LEU A 21 -36.67 -12.24 19.45
C LEU A 21 -35.19 -12.27 19.01
N MET A 22 -34.28 -12.72 19.90
CA MET A 22 -32.87 -12.84 19.62
C MET A 22 -32.52 -14.29 19.28
N ALA A 23 -31.86 -14.52 18.13
CA ALA A 23 -31.24 -15.80 17.82
C ALA A 23 -29.95 -15.95 18.63
N VAL A 24 -29.81 -17.06 19.36
CA VAL A 24 -28.66 -17.35 20.23
C VAL A 24 -27.65 -18.27 19.53
N GLY A 25 -28.13 -19.18 18.69
CA GLY A 25 -27.32 -20.08 17.90
C GLY A 25 -28.07 -21.32 17.44
N ALA A 26 -27.41 -22.17 16.68
CA ALA A 26 -27.95 -23.44 16.19
C ALA A 26 -27.42 -24.60 17.05
N TYR A 27 -28.28 -25.60 17.31
CA TYR A 27 -27.83 -26.87 17.88
C TYR A 27 -27.44 -27.82 16.71
N PRO A 28 -26.32 -28.58 16.83
CA PRO A 28 -25.49 -28.79 18.00
C PRO A 28 -24.32 -27.79 18.18
N ASP A 29 -24.08 -26.87 17.21
CA ASP A 29 -22.92 -25.95 17.26
C ASP A 29 -22.88 -25.11 18.54
N VAL A 30 -24.03 -24.78 19.09
CA VAL A 30 -24.17 -24.12 20.40
C VAL A 30 -24.88 -25.08 21.34
N SER A 31 -24.18 -25.50 22.40
CA SER A 31 -24.77 -26.35 23.45
C SER A 31 -25.79 -25.56 24.30
N LEU A 32 -26.62 -26.30 25.05
CA LEU A 32 -27.59 -25.67 25.96
C LEU A 32 -26.92 -24.78 27.02
N ALA A 33 -25.76 -25.21 27.57
CA ALA A 33 -25.02 -24.41 28.52
C ALA A 33 -24.55 -23.09 27.90
N GLN A 34 -23.89 -23.14 26.75
CA GLN A 34 -23.47 -21.94 26.03
C GLN A 34 -24.63 -21.02 25.60
N ALA A 35 -25.79 -21.62 25.29
CA ALA A 35 -26.97 -20.83 24.96
C ALA A 35 -27.50 -20.08 26.19
N ARG A 36 -27.47 -20.70 27.37
CA ARG A 36 -27.85 -20.07 28.66
C ARG A 36 -26.90 -18.92 29.01
N ASP A 37 -25.57 -19.16 28.91
CA ASP A 37 -24.56 -18.12 29.18
C ASP A 37 -24.76 -16.87 28.30
N LYS A 38 -25.00 -17.09 27.00
CA LYS A 38 -25.28 -16.00 26.05
C LYS A 38 -26.58 -15.24 26.37
N VAL A 39 -27.59 -15.93 26.87
CA VAL A 39 -28.85 -15.30 27.30
C VAL A 39 -28.64 -14.50 28.58
N ASP A 40 -27.85 -15.01 29.53
CA ASP A 40 -27.59 -14.32 30.79
C ASP A 40 -26.76 -13.06 30.57
N GLU A 41 -25.82 -13.09 29.64
CA GLU A 41 -25.09 -11.90 29.22
C GLU A 41 -26.01 -10.86 28.55
N ALA A 42 -26.90 -11.30 27.67
CA ALA A 42 -27.89 -10.44 27.04
C ALA A 42 -28.87 -9.84 28.05
N ARG A 43 -29.24 -10.58 29.14
CA ARG A 43 -30.04 -10.07 30.24
C ARG A 43 -29.32 -8.97 31.04
N LYS A 44 -28.01 -9.13 31.29
CA LYS A 44 -27.22 -8.06 31.92
C LYS A 44 -27.20 -6.78 31.08
N GLN A 45 -27.02 -6.89 29.76
CA GLN A 45 -27.09 -5.75 28.85
C GLN A 45 -28.49 -5.10 28.88
N LEU A 46 -29.55 -5.91 28.89
CA LEU A 46 -30.92 -5.39 29.00
C LEU A 46 -31.17 -4.63 30.30
N ALA A 47 -30.64 -5.15 31.43
CA ALA A 47 -30.74 -4.52 32.75
C ALA A 47 -30.02 -3.17 32.83
N THR A 48 -28.98 -2.95 32.03
CA THR A 48 -28.30 -1.64 31.89
C THR A 48 -28.99 -0.70 30.90
N GLY A 49 -30.20 -1.03 30.42
CA GLY A 49 -30.96 -0.22 29.49
C GLY A 49 -30.54 -0.32 28.02
N SER A 50 -29.68 -1.27 27.68
CA SER A 50 -29.18 -1.48 26.31
C SER A 50 -29.91 -2.62 25.60
N ASP A 51 -30.32 -2.41 24.35
CA ASP A 51 -30.94 -3.48 23.55
C ASP A 51 -29.87 -4.45 22.98
N PRO A 52 -29.85 -5.72 23.41
CA PRO A 52 -28.85 -6.68 22.97
C PRO A 52 -28.82 -6.92 21.44
N MET A 53 -29.97 -6.81 20.79
CA MET A 53 -30.03 -6.94 19.32
C MET A 53 -29.46 -5.74 18.60
N ALA A 54 -29.70 -4.53 19.12
CA ALA A 54 -29.10 -3.31 18.59
C ALA A 54 -27.58 -3.32 18.78
N ALA A 55 -27.11 -3.69 19.98
CA ALA A 55 -25.68 -3.81 20.28
C ALA A 55 -24.97 -4.77 19.31
N ARG A 56 -25.53 -5.98 19.09
CA ARG A 56 -24.98 -6.93 18.11
C ARG A 56 -24.97 -6.41 16.67
N LYS A 57 -26.04 -5.69 16.29
CA LYS A 57 -26.11 -5.07 14.95
C LYS A 57 -25.03 -4.01 14.78
N PHE A 58 -24.84 -3.15 15.79
CA PHE A 58 -23.77 -2.15 15.78
C PHE A 58 -22.38 -2.81 15.76
N GLU A 59 -22.14 -3.86 16.55
CA GLU A 59 -20.89 -4.59 16.55
C GLU A 59 -20.59 -5.22 15.18
N LYS A 60 -21.59 -5.85 14.56
CA LYS A 60 -21.46 -6.44 13.21
C LYS A 60 -21.15 -5.38 12.15
N ILE A 61 -21.81 -4.21 12.23
CA ILE A 61 -21.54 -3.07 11.35
C ILE A 61 -20.12 -2.54 11.60
N ALA A 62 -19.74 -2.35 12.87
CA ALA A 62 -18.41 -1.89 13.23
C ALA A 62 -17.32 -2.84 12.76
N ARG A 63 -17.49 -4.16 12.92
CA ARG A 63 -16.56 -5.19 12.38
C ARG A 63 -16.47 -5.13 10.87
N ARG A 64 -17.58 -4.93 10.17
CA ARG A 64 -17.59 -4.82 8.69
C ARG A 64 -16.87 -3.55 8.24
N LEU A 65 -17.15 -2.41 8.86
CA LEU A 65 -16.47 -1.15 8.59
C LEU A 65 -14.97 -1.27 8.92
N ALA A 66 -14.61 -1.90 10.05
CA ALA A 66 -13.21 -2.11 10.40
C ALA A 66 -12.44 -2.94 9.35
N VAL A 67 -13.09 -3.90 8.67
CA VAL A 67 -12.48 -4.65 7.55
C VAL A 67 -12.37 -3.80 6.29
N GLU A 68 -13.38 -2.98 5.99
CA GLU A 68 -13.39 -2.07 4.84
C GLU A 68 -12.43 -0.88 5.01
N ASP A 69 -12.09 -0.54 6.25
CA ASP A 69 -11.22 0.58 6.63
C ASP A 69 -9.81 0.13 7.04
N THR A 70 -9.43 -1.11 6.75
CA THR A 70 -8.04 -1.55 6.91
C THR A 70 -7.12 -0.74 6.00
N PHE A 71 -5.86 -0.56 6.42
CA PHE A 71 -4.88 0.16 5.63
C PHE A 71 -4.76 -0.40 4.20
N ALA A 72 -4.75 -1.72 4.03
CA ALA A 72 -4.69 -2.36 2.72
C ALA A 72 -5.92 -2.08 1.86
N ALA A 73 -7.13 -2.09 2.43
CA ALA A 73 -8.36 -1.76 1.73
C ALA A 73 -8.39 -0.29 1.27
N VAL A 74 -7.97 0.62 2.15
CA VAL A 74 -7.85 2.05 1.83
C VAL A 74 -6.76 2.30 0.79
N ALA A 75 -5.61 1.62 0.91
CA ALA A 75 -4.51 1.71 -0.05
C ALA A 75 -4.95 1.25 -1.45
N LYS A 76 -5.80 0.21 -1.55
CA LYS A 76 -6.37 -0.23 -2.82
C LYS A 76 -7.27 0.83 -3.46
N LYS A 77 -8.17 1.43 -2.68
CA LYS A 77 -9.03 2.53 -3.15
C LYS A 77 -8.20 3.73 -3.61
N TRP A 78 -7.19 4.11 -2.83
CA TRP A 78 -6.25 5.16 -3.20
C TRP A 78 -5.50 4.83 -4.49
N TRP A 79 -4.97 3.62 -4.63
CA TRP A 79 -4.19 3.20 -5.80
C TRP A 79 -5.02 3.21 -7.08
N GLU A 80 -6.27 2.77 -7.03
CA GLU A 80 -7.18 2.82 -8.19
C GLU A 80 -7.39 4.24 -8.72
N SER A 81 -7.54 5.22 -7.84
CA SER A 81 -7.66 6.63 -8.24
C SER A 81 -6.33 7.24 -8.66
N TRP A 82 -5.23 6.82 -8.02
CA TRP A 82 -3.90 7.39 -8.21
C TRP A 82 -3.22 6.92 -9.50
N LYS A 83 -3.49 5.68 -9.94
CA LYS A 83 -2.82 5.08 -11.11
C LYS A 83 -3.21 5.72 -12.45
N ALA A 84 -4.40 6.30 -12.56
CA ALA A 84 -4.98 6.76 -13.83
C ALA A 84 -4.12 7.79 -14.61
N ALA A 85 -3.29 8.57 -13.90
CA ALA A 85 -2.44 9.60 -14.49
C ALA A 85 -0.94 9.23 -14.52
N ARG A 86 -0.61 7.92 -14.47
CA ARG A 86 0.79 7.46 -14.33
C ARG A 86 1.09 6.28 -15.23
N SER A 87 2.38 6.07 -15.53
CA SER A 87 2.82 4.93 -16.33
C SER A 87 2.60 3.60 -15.59
N ASP A 88 2.25 2.56 -16.33
CA ASP A 88 1.97 1.22 -15.79
C ASP A 88 3.16 0.66 -14.99
N SER A 89 4.38 0.84 -15.50
CA SER A 89 5.58 0.39 -14.81
C SER A 89 5.72 1.03 -13.42
N HIS A 90 5.48 2.34 -13.30
CA HIS A 90 5.57 3.03 -12.02
C HIS A 90 4.49 2.58 -11.04
N THR A 91 3.27 2.39 -11.52
CA THR A 91 2.14 1.94 -10.67
C THR A 91 2.37 0.54 -10.14
N VAL A 92 2.88 -0.38 -10.97
CA VAL A 92 3.24 -1.74 -10.56
C VAL A 92 4.35 -1.73 -9.50
N TYR A 93 5.40 -0.89 -9.65
CA TYR A 93 6.46 -0.78 -8.64
C TYR A 93 5.97 -0.26 -7.30
N VAL A 94 5.06 0.71 -7.29
CA VAL A 94 4.47 1.24 -6.05
C VAL A 94 3.63 0.17 -5.37
N TRP A 95 2.79 -0.54 -6.12
CA TRP A 95 1.94 -1.59 -5.57
C TRP A 95 2.75 -2.76 -4.98
N ARG A 96 3.72 -3.27 -5.74
CA ARG A 96 4.63 -4.34 -5.26
C ARG A 96 5.35 -3.96 -3.96
N ARG A 97 5.76 -2.70 -3.81
CA ARG A 97 6.37 -2.22 -2.57
C ARG A 97 5.37 -2.26 -1.41
N LEU A 98 4.13 -1.86 -1.64
CA LEU A 98 3.09 -1.95 -0.61
C LEU A 98 2.88 -3.40 -0.17
N GLU A 99 2.76 -4.33 -1.12
CA GLU A 99 2.58 -5.76 -0.82
C GLU A 99 3.77 -6.38 -0.10
N ALA A 100 4.97 -6.07 -0.52
CA ALA A 100 6.18 -6.69 0.03
C ALA A 100 6.60 -6.11 1.38
N ASP A 101 6.41 -4.81 1.59
CA ASP A 101 7.07 -4.08 2.68
C ASP A 101 6.10 -3.44 3.67
N VAL A 102 4.90 -3.04 3.22
CA VAL A 102 3.98 -2.25 4.04
C VAL A 102 2.84 -3.12 4.57
N PHE A 103 2.15 -3.87 3.72
CA PHE A 103 0.99 -4.67 4.13
C PHE A 103 1.32 -5.75 5.17
N PRO A 104 2.48 -6.42 5.15
CA PRO A 104 2.82 -7.36 6.21
C PRO A 104 2.91 -6.73 7.61
N ALA A 105 3.25 -5.43 7.69
CA ALA A 105 3.41 -4.72 8.95
C ALA A 105 2.10 -4.09 9.43
N ILE A 106 1.37 -3.40 8.55
CA ILE A 106 0.23 -2.55 8.93
C ILE A 106 -1.04 -2.79 8.09
N GLY A 107 -0.98 -3.66 7.07
CA GLY A 107 -2.06 -3.82 6.09
C GLY A 107 -3.41 -4.22 6.66
N LEU A 108 -3.44 -5.08 7.67
CA LEU A 108 -4.66 -5.58 8.29
C LEU A 108 -5.19 -4.68 9.42
N ARG A 109 -4.45 -3.64 9.81
CA ARG A 109 -4.87 -2.73 10.87
C ARG A 109 -5.84 -1.68 10.34
N PRO A 110 -6.84 -1.26 11.14
CA PRO A 110 -7.68 -0.11 10.80
C PRO A 110 -6.82 1.13 10.57
N VAL A 111 -7.04 1.85 9.47
CA VAL A 111 -6.22 3.01 9.09
C VAL A 111 -6.22 4.11 10.16
N ALA A 112 -7.33 4.25 10.88
CA ALA A 112 -7.49 5.24 11.95
C ALA A 112 -6.68 4.93 13.22
N GLU A 113 -6.25 3.67 13.41
CA GLU A 113 -5.54 3.19 14.61
C GLU A 113 -4.02 3.08 14.40
N ILE A 114 -3.54 3.35 13.20
CA ILE A 114 -2.10 3.30 12.91
C ILE A 114 -1.45 4.58 13.42
N GLU A 115 -0.38 4.40 14.19
CA GLU A 115 0.38 5.48 14.79
C GLU A 115 1.81 5.57 14.24
N ALA A 116 2.52 6.68 14.55
CA ALA A 116 3.89 6.87 14.11
C ALA A 116 4.85 5.72 14.51
N PRO A 117 4.79 5.13 15.73
CA PRO A 117 5.62 3.99 16.10
C PRO A 117 5.45 2.78 15.18
N ASP A 118 4.24 2.51 14.66
CA ASP A 118 4.00 1.39 13.75
C ASP A 118 4.73 1.58 12.42
N LEU A 119 4.72 2.81 11.90
CA LEU A 119 5.43 3.17 10.68
C LEU A 119 6.95 3.14 10.90
N VAL A 120 7.42 3.54 12.07
CA VAL A 120 8.83 3.44 12.45
C VAL A 120 9.26 1.97 12.48
N ALA A 121 8.47 1.08 13.09
CA ALA A 121 8.75 -0.35 13.13
C ALA A 121 8.83 -0.95 11.70
N MET A 122 7.89 -0.59 10.82
CA MET A 122 7.90 -0.97 9.41
C MET A 122 9.19 -0.47 8.71
N MET A 123 9.56 0.79 8.89
CA MET A 123 10.77 1.36 8.29
C MET A 123 12.03 0.64 8.77
N LYS A 124 12.12 0.32 10.07
CA LYS A 124 13.25 -0.42 10.66
C LYS A 124 13.35 -1.85 10.12
N ALA A 125 12.22 -2.52 9.88
CA ALA A 125 12.22 -3.84 9.24
C ALA A 125 12.79 -3.79 7.82
N ILE A 126 12.47 -2.75 7.04
CA ILE A 126 13.01 -2.53 5.70
C ILE A 126 14.51 -2.16 5.77
N GLU A 127 14.89 -1.31 6.72
CA GLU A 127 16.30 -0.94 6.95
C GLU A 127 17.18 -2.14 7.27
N LYS A 128 16.71 -3.04 8.14
CA LYS A 128 17.44 -4.28 8.52
C LYS A 128 17.84 -5.12 7.30
N ARG A 129 17.09 -4.99 6.20
CA ARG A 129 17.34 -5.63 4.91
C ARG A 129 18.29 -4.84 4.01
N GLY A 130 18.83 -3.71 4.49
CA GLY A 130 19.72 -2.82 3.75
C GLY A 130 19.03 -1.88 2.75
N ALA A 131 17.69 -1.83 2.73
CA ALA A 131 16.91 -1.14 1.71
C ALA A 131 16.43 0.26 2.15
N LEU A 132 17.35 1.14 2.57
CA LEU A 132 17.06 2.47 3.12
C LEU A 132 16.19 3.36 2.22
N ASP A 133 16.46 3.36 0.90
CA ASP A 133 15.70 4.17 -0.05
C ASP A 133 14.27 3.64 -0.21
N ILE A 134 14.09 2.32 -0.10
CA ILE A 134 12.76 1.70 -0.11
C ILE A 134 11.98 2.09 1.15
N ALA A 135 12.61 2.11 2.32
CA ALA A 135 11.99 2.55 3.57
C ALA A 135 11.46 4.00 3.46
N LYS A 136 12.27 4.92 2.93
CA LYS A 136 11.87 6.32 2.70
C LYS A 136 10.69 6.43 1.73
N ARG A 137 10.74 5.69 0.61
CA ARG A 137 9.67 5.67 -0.39
C ARG A 137 8.39 5.01 0.13
N ALA A 138 8.51 3.99 0.98
CA ALA A 138 7.37 3.35 1.64
C ALA A 138 6.65 4.35 2.55
N LEU A 139 7.39 5.07 3.41
CA LEU A 139 6.81 6.12 4.26
C LEU A 139 6.12 7.21 3.43
N GLN A 140 6.74 7.66 2.34
CA GLN A 140 6.14 8.66 1.44
C GLN A 140 4.82 8.15 0.83
N THR A 141 4.77 6.88 0.42
CA THR A 141 3.54 6.27 -0.11
C THR A 141 2.48 6.14 0.98
N CYS A 142 2.85 5.72 2.20
CA CYS A 142 1.94 5.69 3.35
C CYS A 142 1.36 7.08 3.61
N SER A 143 2.18 8.14 3.57
CA SER A 143 1.70 9.52 3.74
C SER A 143 0.65 9.91 2.69
N GLN A 144 0.80 9.46 1.45
CA GLN A 144 -0.21 9.71 0.40
C GLN A 144 -1.52 8.97 0.68
N ILE A 145 -1.44 7.72 1.13
CA ILE A 145 -2.60 6.91 1.50
C ILE A 145 -3.33 7.53 2.70
N PHE A 146 -2.61 7.99 3.73
CA PHE A 146 -3.22 8.67 4.87
C PHE A 146 -3.90 9.98 4.47
N ARG A 147 -3.33 10.76 3.55
CA ARG A 147 -4.00 11.96 3.02
C ARG A 147 -5.31 11.61 2.31
N TYR A 148 -5.29 10.54 1.53
CA TYR A 148 -6.52 10.02 0.91
C TYR A 148 -7.53 9.59 1.97
N ALA A 149 -7.09 8.84 2.98
CA ALA A 149 -7.95 8.42 4.08
C ALA A 149 -8.60 9.60 4.83
N ILE A 150 -7.84 10.66 5.09
CA ILE A 150 -8.34 11.88 5.74
C ILE A 150 -9.38 12.57 4.86
N ALA A 151 -9.11 12.72 3.56
CA ALA A 151 -10.04 13.34 2.62
C ALA A 151 -11.38 12.59 2.52
N HIS A 152 -11.39 11.29 2.80
CA HIS A 152 -12.58 10.42 2.80
C HIS A 152 -13.16 10.17 4.20
N GLY A 153 -12.68 10.86 5.24
CA GLY A 153 -13.18 10.72 6.61
C GLY A 153 -12.82 9.39 7.30
N LEU A 154 -11.89 8.61 6.75
CA LEU A 154 -11.47 7.30 7.27
C LEU A 154 -10.34 7.41 8.31
N ALA A 155 -9.65 8.54 8.38
CA ALA A 155 -8.64 8.86 9.38
C ALA A 155 -8.71 10.32 9.78
N LYS A 156 -8.27 10.63 11.01
CA LYS A 156 -8.26 12.01 11.53
C LYS A 156 -6.91 12.69 11.37
N ARG A 157 -5.82 11.92 11.29
CA ARG A 157 -4.43 12.44 11.20
C ARG A 157 -3.59 11.58 10.26
N ASN A 158 -2.47 12.14 9.84
CA ASN A 158 -1.46 11.44 9.04
C ASN A 158 -0.20 11.21 9.88
N PRO A 159 -0.01 10.04 10.48
CA PRO A 159 1.15 9.76 11.33
C PRO A 159 2.48 9.74 10.56
N ALA A 160 2.44 9.59 9.24
CA ALA A 160 3.66 9.56 8.43
C ALA A 160 4.36 10.93 8.30
N VAL A 161 3.64 12.05 8.50
CA VAL A 161 4.24 13.40 8.45
C VAL A 161 4.99 13.77 9.75
N GLU A 162 4.71 13.06 10.84
CA GLU A 162 5.39 13.24 12.13
C GLU A 162 6.80 12.64 12.12
N ILE A 163 7.10 11.78 11.13
CA ILE A 163 8.35 11.02 11.06
C ILE A 163 9.30 11.70 10.06
N ARG A 164 10.46 12.10 10.52
CA ARG A 164 11.59 12.46 9.66
C ARG A 164 12.47 11.24 9.45
N PRO A 165 12.63 10.74 8.21
CA PRO A 165 13.44 9.54 7.96
C PRO A 165 14.87 9.64 8.48
N SER A 166 15.45 10.84 8.52
CA SER A 166 16.80 11.10 9.08
C SER A 166 16.92 10.81 10.58
N ASP A 167 15.81 10.92 11.32
CA ASP A 167 15.82 10.75 12.77
C ASP A 167 15.64 9.26 13.14
N VAL A 168 15.15 8.47 12.20
CA VAL A 168 14.80 7.06 12.39
C VAL A 168 15.78 6.12 11.70
N LEU A 169 16.14 6.40 10.45
CA LEU A 169 16.98 5.54 9.62
C LEU A 169 18.45 5.95 9.72
N ALA A 170 19.33 4.97 9.58
CA ALA A 170 20.76 5.21 9.49
C ALA A 170 21.09 6.17 8.34
N SER A 171 22.04 7.06 8.56
CA SER A 171 22.56 7.94 7.53
C SER A 171 23.36 7.12 6.51
N ARG A 172 22.94 7.16 5.25
CA ARG A 172 23.74 6.58 4.16
C ARG A 172 24.72 7.62 3.66
N LYS A 173 26.01 7.26 3.66
CA LYS A 173 27.02 8.05 2.95
C LYS A 173 26.63 8.07 1.47
N LYS A 174 26.28 9.22 0.95
CA LYS A 174 25.94 9.37 -0.47
C LYS A 174 27.24 9.26 -1.27
N GLU A 175 27.47 8.12 -1.89
CA GLU A 175 28.49 7.98 -2.91
C GLU A 175 27.90 8.44 -4.24
N ASN A 176 28.52 9.43 -4.83
CA ASN A 176 28.16 9.86 -6.19
C ASN A 176 28.64 8.79 -7.17
N TYR A 177 27.89 8.59 -8.23
CA TYR A 177 28.36 7.76 -9.35
C TYR A 177 29.70 8.32 -9.83
N ALA A 178 30.58 7.43 -10.28
CA ALA A 178 31.81 7.80 -10.96
C ALA A 178 31.45 8.74 -12.15
N ARG A 179 32.16 9.82 -12.25
CA ARG A 179 32.06 10.78 -13.36
C ARG A 179 33.45 10.98 -13.94
N LEU A 180 33.48 11.13 -15.23
CA LEU A 180 34.74 11.41 -15.93
C LEU A 180 35.02 12.91 -15.93
N ASP A 181 36.27 13.24 -15.75
CA ASP A 181 36.77 14.57 -16.07
C ASP A 181 36.98 14.70 -17.59
N SER A 182 36.98 15.93 -18.09
CA SER A 182 37.24 16.22 -19.50
C SER A 182 38.55 15.61 -20.00
N LYS A 183 39.55 15.48 -19.15
CA LYS A 183 40.86 14.84 -19.44
C LYS A 183 40.73 13.33 -19.65
N GLU A 184 39.78 12.68 -19.04
CA GLU A 184 39.58 11.21 -19.11
C GLU A 184 38.67 10.81 -20.28
N LEU A 185 37.90 11.77 -20.83
CA LEU A 185 36.99 11.52 -21.95
C LEU A 185 37.65 10.94 -23.21
N PRO A 186 38.82 11.41 -23.65
CA PRO A 186 39.50 10.82 -24.82
C PRO A 186 39.88 9.34 -24.60
N GLU A 187 40.25 8.94 -23.39
CA GLU A 187 40.55 7.56 -23.07
C GLU A 187 39.30 6.70 -23.11
N LEU A 188 38.17 7.18 -22.56
CA LEU A 188 36.89 6.48 -22.65
C LEU A 188 36.49 6.25 -24.12
N LEU A 189 36.59 7.26 -24.98
CA LEU A 189 36.23 7.16 -26.39
C LEU A 189 37.10 6.11 -27.11
N ARG A 190 38.42 6.07 -26.82
CA ARG A 190 39.30 5.03 -27.35
C ARG A 190 38.93 3.62 -26.86
N LYS A 191 38.57 3.47 -25.57
CA LYS A 191 38.09 2.20 -25.03
C LYS A 191 36.78 1.72 -25.68
N ILE A 192 35.88 2.65 -26.02
CA ILE A 192 34.65 2.34 -26.76
C ILE A 192 34.97 1.85 -28.18
N GLU A 193 36.00 2.40 -28.85
CA GLU A 193 36.39 1.95 -30.18
C GLU A 193 36.87 0.50 -30.22
N VAL A 194 37.63 0.10 -29.22
CA VAL A 194 38.18 -1.26 -29.11
C VAL A 194 37.31 -2.25 -28.35
N TYR A 195 36.08 -1.83 -28.01
CA TYR A 195 35.12 -2.69 -27.29
C TYR A 195 34.75 -3.92 -28.11
N ASN A 196 35.09 -5.09 -27.61
CA ASN A 196 34.92 -6.39 -28.27
C ASN A 196 33.52 -7.01 -28.18
N GLY A 197 32.53 -6.28 -27.68
CA GLY A 197 31.13 -6.71 -27.62
C GLY A 197 30.40 -6.50 -28.97
N SER A 198 29.08 -6.58 -28.91
CA SER A 198 28.23 -6.37 -30.09
C SER A 198 28.48 -4.99 -30.74
N THR A 199 28.58 -4.97 -32.07
CA THR A 199 28.74 -3.75 -32.87
C THR A 199 27.59 -2.75 -32.57
N VAL A 200 26.37 -3.25 -32.42
CA VAL A 200 25.22 -2.44 -32.07
C VAL A 200 25.42 -1.73 -30.71
N THR A 201 25.89 -2.44 -29.70
CA THR A 201 26.19 -1.88 -28.39
C THR A 201 27.30 -0.83 -28.47
N ARG A 202 28.36 -1.07 -29.23
CA ARG A 202 29.45 -0.10 -29.41
C ARG A 202 28.96 1.19 -30.07
N VAL A 203 28.18 1.07 -31.16
CA VAL A 203 27.59 2.22 -31.84
C VAL A 203 26.62 2.98 -30.94
N ALA A 204 25.80 2.26 -30.21
CA ALA A 204 24.85 2.86 -29.23
C ALA A 204 25.58 3.68 -28.16
N ILE A 205 26.68 3.14 -27.56
CA ILE A 205 27.46 3.87 -26.54
C ILE A 205 28.09 5.12 -27.15
N LYS A 206 28.62 5.05 -28.39
CA LYS A 206 29.14 6.22 -29.10
C LYS A 206 28.07 7.28 -29.32
N LEU A 207 26.89 6.87 -29.80
CA LEU A 207 25.79 7.79 -30.03
C LEU A 207 25.33 8.47 -28.74
N MET A 208 25.25 7.70 -27.63
CA MET A 208 24.96 8.27 -26.31
C MET A 208 26.02 9.29 -25.86
N ALA A 209 27.31 9.00 -26.11
CA ALA A 209 28.39 9.93 -25.77
C ALA A 209 28.34 11.22 -26.58
N MET A 210 27.85 11.17 -27.82
CA MET A 210 27.73 12.34 -28.71
C MET A 210 26.46 13.16 -28.46
N THR A 211 25.33 12.51 -28.14
CA THR A 211 24.01 13.14 -28.07
C THR A 211 23.52 13.39 -26.65
N PHE A 212 24.10 12.74 -25.64
CA PHE A 212 23.68 12.79 -24.23
C PHE A 212 22.21 12.42 -23.99
N VAL A 213 21.61 11.63 -24.86
CA VAL A 213 20.24 11.13 -24.72
C VAL A 213 20.15 10.06 -23.63
N ARG A 214 18.95 9.85 -23.09
CA ARG A 214 18.75 8.76 -22.12
C ARG A 214 18.82 7.40 -22.80
N THR A 215 19.29 6.39 -22.07
CA THR A 215 19.36 5.01 -22.60
C THR A 215 18.00 4.51 -23.11
N SER A 216 16.91 4.85 -22.44
CA SER A 216 15.55 4.49 -22.85
C SER A 216 15.12 5.17 -24.17
N GLU A 217 15.53 6.40 -24.39
CA GLU A 217 15.26 7.15 -25.64
C GLU A 217 16.02 6.51 -26.79
N LEU A 218 17.31 6.18 -26.60
CA LEU A 218 18.09 5.51 -27.62
C LEU A 218 17.56 4.11 -27.97
N ILE A 219 17.21 3.29 -26.96
CA ILE A 219 16.67 1.94 -27.19
C ILE A 219 15.30 1.97 -27.87
N GLY A 220 14.47 2.97 -27.55
CA GLY A 220 13.15 3.15 -28.12
C GLY A 220 13.11 3.94 -29.43
N ALA A 221 14.26 4.44 -29.91
CA ALA A 221 14.34 5.30 -31.10
C ALA A 221 13.81 4.62 -32.37
N ARG A 222 13.08 5.36 -33.17
CA ARG A 222 12.56 4.94 -34.48
C ARG A 222 13.19 5.76 -35.58
N TRP A 223 13.32 5.20 -36.75
CA TRP A 223 13.94 5.88 -37.89
C TRP A 223 13.22 7.15 -38.31
N GLU A 224 11.92 7.22 -38.09
CA GLU A 224 11.11 8.39 -38.41
C GLU A 224 11.46 9.63 -37.55
N GLU A 225 12.17 9.42 -36.44
CA GLU A 225 12.60 10.49 -35.53
C GLU A 225 13.87 11.20 -36.01
N PHE A 226 14.58 10.63 -37.04
CA PHE A 226 15.86 11.12 -37.51
C PHE A 226 15.70 11.87 -38.83
N ASP A 227 16.03 13.15 -38.84
CA ASP A 227 16.27 13.95 -40.02
C ASP A 227 17.78 13.96 -40.32
N LEU A 228 18.23 13.01 -41.14
CA LEU A 228 19.66 12.85 -41.44
C LEU A 228 20.22 13.98 -42.28
N ASP A 229 19.40 14.61 -43.18
CA ASP A 229 19.80 15.70 -44.01
C ASP A 229 19.90 17.01 -43.21
N GLY A 230 18.97 17.18 -42.27
CA GLY A 230 18.97 18.32 -41.35
C GLY A 230 19.85 18.12 -40.10
N GLY A 231 20.44 16.93 -39.94
CA GLY A 231 21.29 16.58 -38.77
C GLY A 231 20.55 16.65 -37.43
N ARG A 232 19.25 16.30 -37.41
CA ARG A 232 18.40 16.46 -36.25
C ARG A 232 17.75 15.15 -35.84
N TRP A 233 17.64 14.94 -34.54
CA TRP A 233 16.85 13.85 -33.92
C TRP A 233 15.74 14.45 -33.06
N ASP A 234 14.49 14.25 -33.46
CA ASP A 234 13.29 14.71 -32.77
C ASP A 234 12.78 13.60 -31.82
N ILE A 235 13.11 13.69 -30.54
CA ILE A 235 12.70 12.71 -29.54
C ILE A 235 11.28 13.04 -29.07
N PRO A 236 10.29 12.14 -29.28
CA PRO A 236 8.92 12.39 -28.82
C PRO A 236 8.83 12.46 -27.30
N ALA A 237 7.93 13.31 -26.80
CA ALA A 237 7.64 13.34 -25.36
C ALA A 237 7.00 12.01 -24.94
N ALA A 238 7.50 11.41 -23.85
CA ALA A 238 7.00 10.17 -23.30
C ALA A 238 5.68 10.34 -22.51
#